data_ff7d58587215607f786153975d508a8b
#
_entry.id   ff7d58587215607f786153975d508a8b
#
_cell.length_a   1.000
_cell.length_b   1.000
_cell.length_c   1.000
_cell.angle_alpha   90.00
_cell.angle_beta   90.00
_cell.angle_gamma   90.00
#
_symmetry.space_group_name_H-M   'P 1'
#
loop_
_entity.id
_entity.type
_entity.pdbx_description
1 polymer ?
#
loop_
_entity_poly.entity_id
_entity_poly.type
_entity_poly.pdbx_seq_one_letter_code
_entity_poly.pdbx_strand_id
1 'polypeptide(L)'
;MCSKSEQAIVVNDVHAKLNATTMQHCLQPATVAEVITAVTQANKEGCVLSVAGGRHAMGGQQFVTDGVLLDLSRLNKLEHFDPELGQVRVQAGIQWPDLMRKLHVMQYGNSRQWGIRQKQTGADRLSIGGAIAANIHGRGLDMAPFVADIVSLNLVNAQGQLVHCSRQQNAELFRLVVGGYGLFGIVVTATLQLAARQQVVREVELCSLAEMIAALPQRIAAGYLYGDFQFETAPDSAGFLWHGVFSCYRPVATEPIAKQQLRLSKANWQQLLYLAHIDKAEAFSRFSQFYLASNGQRYWSDSHQLSIYLDDYHLALDQQLARGCAGSEMITELYVPLQALQHFMAACAADFRQHKVDLIYGTVRFIRRDAETALAWARQDYACVIFNLHIDHLPEAINTAASHFRRLIDIAIRYQGCYFLTYHPFATKQQVLACYPQFVEFMQQKRRYDPAQRLQSNWYRHYSEMFSEELP
;
A
#
# COMPACT_ATOMS: atom_id res chain seq x y z
N MET A 1 -32.86 0.26 16.37
CA MET A 1 -32.83 0.80 14.98
C MET A 1 -31.88 1.96 14.99
N CYS A 2 -30.76 1.90 14.22
CA CYS A 2 -29.91 3.08 14.04
C CYS A 2 -30.78 4.23 13.53
N SER A 3 -30.89 5.34 14.27
CA SER A 3 -31.66 6.49 13.82
C SER A 3 -31.08 7.00 12.52
N LYS A 4 -31.83 7.01 11.44
CA LYS A 4 -31.38 7.59 10.17
C LYS A 4 -31.11 9.07 10.41
N SER A 5 -29.84 9.50 10.22
CA SER A 5 -29.53 10.92 10.14
C SER A 5 -30.21 11.49 8.90
N GLU A 6 -30.68 12.73 8.97
CA GLU A 6 -31.42 13.38 7.87
C GLU A 6 -30.58 13.58 6.59
N GLN A 7 -29.26 13.34 6.63
CA GLN A 7 -28.39 13.37 5.44
C GLN A 7 -27.39 12.21 5.45
N ALA A 8 -27.51 11.34 4.44
CA ALA A 8 -26.55 10.27 4.18
C ALA A 8 -25.19 10.88 3.80
N ILE A 9 -24.11 10.37 4.44
CA ILE A 9 -22.75 10.82 4.19
C ILE A 9 -22.13 9.91 3.11
N VAL A 10 -21.72 10.49 1.98
CA VAL A 10 -21.00 9.75 0.94
C VAL A 10 -19.49 9.92 1.16
N VAL A 11 -18.78 8.80 1.25
CA VAL A 11 -17.31 8.74 1.37
C VAL A 11 -16.72 8.02 0.17
N ASN A 12 -15.41 8.24 -0.11
CA ASN A 12 -14.73 7.56 -1.20
C ASN A 12 -13.24 7.39 -0.87
N ASP A 13 -12.55 6.50 -1.59
CA ASP A 13 -11.10 6.41 -1.56
C ASP A 13 -10.45 7.62 -2.25
N VAL A 14 -9.18 7.89 -1.88
CA VAL A 14 -8.44 9.07 -2.38
C VAL A 14 -7.71 8.82 -3.69
N HIS A 15 -7.57 7.57 -4.12
CA HIS A 15 -6.85 7.21 -5.34
C HIS A 15 -7.77 7.06 -6.55
N ALA A 16 -8.44 5.91 -6.63
CA ALA A 16 -9.24 5.57 -7.78
C ALA A 16 -10.60 6.27 -7.79
N LYS A 17 -11.09 6.70 -6.60
CA LYS A 17 -12.44 7.30 -6.41
C LYS A 17 -13.58 6.43 -6.92
N LEU A 18 -13.38 5.12 -6.92
CA LEU A 18 -14.34 4.13 -7.39
C LEU A 18 -15.03 3.34 -6.26
N ASN A 19 -14.80 3.73 -5.00
CA ASN A 19 -15.41 3.11 -3.82
C ASN A 19 -16.40 4.05 -3.13
N ALA A 20 -17.14 4.87 -3.89
CA ALA A 20 -18.17 5.75 -3.34
C ALA A 20 -19.18 4.93 -2.52
N THR A 21 -19.29 5.25 -1.22
CA THR A 21 -20.07 4.46 -0.27
C THR A 21 -20.92 5.39 0.59
N THR A 22 -22.21 5.08 0.70
CA THR A 22 -23.13 5.78 1.58
C THR A 22 -23.04 5.22 3.00
N MET A 23 -22.73 6.08 3.96
CA MET A 23 -22.60 5.75 5.38
C MET A 23 -23.78 6.36 6.16
N GLN A 24 -24.21 5.68 7.24
CA GLN A 24 -25.18 6.26 8.17
C GLN A 24 -24.57 7.38 9.00
N HIS A 25 -23.36 7.11 9.56
CA HIS A 25 -22.63 8.07 10.39
C HIS A 25 -21.13 7.98 10.11
N CYS A 26 -20.44 9.12 10.33
CA CYS A 26 -18.98 9.17 10.35
C CYS A 26 -18.55 9.75 11.71
N LEU A 27 -17.88 8.94 12.52
CA LEU A 27 -17.35 9.31 13.83
C LEU A 27 -15.84 9.52 13.72
N GLN A 28 -15.31 10.55 14.37
CA GLN A 28 -13.89 10.88 14.39
C GLN A 28 -13.32 10.85 15.82
N PRO A 29 -13.14 9.66 16.41
CA PRO A 29 -12.60 9.55 17.76
C PRO A 29 -11.18 10.09 17.84
N ALA A 30 -10.91 10.88 18.89
CA ALA A 30 -9.60 11.45 19.19
C ALA A 30 -8.88 10.71 20.35
N THR A 31 -9.60 9.83 21.03
CA THR A 31 -9.10 9.03 22.15
C THR A 31 -9.51 7.56 22.05
N VAL A 32 -8.74 6.68 22.69
CA VAL A 32 -9.06 5.25 22.79
C VAL A 32 -10.40 5.03 23.47
N ALA A 33 -10.73 5.82 24.49
CA ALA A 33 -12.00 5.74 25.19
C ALA A 33 -13.19 6.03 24.27
N GLU A 34 -13.07 7.00 23.36
CA GLU A 34 -14.09 7.30 22.37
C GLU A 34 -14.26 6.16 21.35
N VAL A 35 -13.18 5.46 20.97
CA VAL A 35 -13.27 4.27 20.11
C VAL A 35 -14.04 3.15 20.84
N ILE A 36 -13.72 2.88 22.12
CA ILE A 36 -14.44 1.90 22.97
C ILE A 36 -15.92 2.25 23.06
N THR A 37 -16.23 3.54 23.32
CA THR A 37 -17.62 4.02 23.39
C THR A 37 -18.36 3.79 22.09
N ALA A 38 -17.75 4.12 20.93
CA ALA A 38 -18.35 3.94 19.61
C ALA A 38 -18.66 2.47 19.31
N VAL A 39 -17.71 1.55 19.61
CA VAL A 39 -17.94 0.10 19.43
C VAL A 39 -19.04 -0.41 20.36
N THR A 40 -19.02 0.01 21.62
CA THR A 40 -20.04 -0.39 22.61
C THR A 40 -21.42 0.09 22.20
N GLN A 41 -21.54 1.32 21.69
CA GLN A 41 -22.81 1.88 21.23
C GLN A 41 -23.32 1.15 19.99
N ALA A 42 -22.43 0.89 19.00
CA ALA A 42 -22.79 0.14 17.80
C ALA A 42 -23.28 -1.28 18.15
N ASN A 43 -22.67 -1.93 19.15
CA ASN A 43 -23.13 -3.24 19.64
C ASN A 43 -24.54 -3.18 20.22
N LYS A 44 -24.86 -2.16 21.04
CA LYS A 44 -26.19 -1.97 21.64
C LYS A 44 -27.26 -1.71 20.57
N GLU A 45 -26.91 -0.96 19.53
CA GLU A 45 -27.83 -0.58 18.46
C GLU A 45 -27.90 -1.62 17.32
N GLY A 46 -27.03 -2.62 17.32
CA GLY A 46 -26.95 -3.62 16.26
C GLY A 46 -26.31 -3.10 14.97
N CYS A 47 -25.59 -1.97 15.02
CA CYS A 47 -24.95 -1.36 13.85
C CYS A 47 -23.64 -2.07 13.47
N VAL A 48 -23.30 -2.01 12.19
CA VAL A 48 -22.00 -2.46 11.69
C VAL A 48 -21.02 -1.29 11.59
N LEU A 49 -19.74 -1.58 11.79
CA LEU A 49 -18.65 -0.62 11.84
C LEU A 49 -17.63 -0.91 10.75
N SER A 50 -17.14 0.13 10.10
CA SER A 50 -15.91 0.10 9.32
C SER A 50 -14.90 1.11 9.86
N VAL A 51 -13.62 0.93 9.50
CA VAL A 51 -12.53 1.76 10.01
C VAL A 51 -11.72 2.34 8.86
N ALA A 52 -11.45 3.64 8.91
CA ALA A 52 -10.59 4.32 7.97
C ALA A 52 -9.52 5.16 8.68
N GLY A 53 -8.37 5.31 8.02
CA GLY A 53 -7.35 6.29 8.32
C GLY A 53 -7.20 7.25 7.14
N GLY A 54 -6.10 7.13 6.36
CA GLY A 54 -5.83 7.96 5.18
C GLY A 54 -6.71 7.69 3.95
N ARG A 55 -7.59 6.69 3.98
CA ARG A 55 -8.51 6.31 2.89
C ARG A 55 -7.83 5.95 1.57
N HIS A 56 -6.67 5.29 1.64
CA HIS A 56 -5.87 4.92 0.47
C HIS A 56 -6.16 3.52 -0.10
N ALA A 57 -6.89 2.66 0.61
CA ALA A 57 -7.26 1.34 0.11
C ALA A 57 -8.28 1.46 -1.04
N MET A 58 -8.09 0.66 -2.10
CA MET A 58 -8.90 0.73 -3.32
C MET A 58 -9.89 -0.43 -3.47
N GLY A 59 -9.89 -1.40 -2.57
CA GLY A 59 -10.76 -2.57 -2.63
C GLY A 59 -12.01 -2.48 -1.73
N GLY A 60 -12.30 -1.31 -1.15
CA GLY A 60 -13.47 -1.12 -0.28
C GLY A 60 -13.28 -1.63 1.15
N GLN A 61 -12.03 -1.85 1.60
CA GLN A 61 -11.71 -2.37 2.94
C GLN A 61 -12.07 -1.39 4.07
N GLN A 62 -12.14 -0.09 3.78
CA GLN A 62 -12.35 0.97 4.77
C GLN A 62 -13.80 1.44 4.91
N PHE A 63 -14.72 0.96 4.08
CA PHE A 63 -16.10 1.42 4.07
C PHE A 63 -17.09 0.26 4.11
N VAL A 64 -18.24 0.48 4.71
CA VAL A 64 -19.36 -0.48 4.70
C VAL A 64 -20.66 0.26 4.42
N THR A 65 -21.35 -0.09 3.36
CA THR A 65 -22.62 0.52 2.96
C THR A 65 -23.64 0.41 4.12
N ASP A 66 -24.30 1.53 4.43
CA ASP A 66 -25.30 1.64 5.49
C ASP A 66 -24.79 1.31 6.89
N GLY A 67 -23.49 1.52 7.14
CA GLY A 67 -22.86 1.34 8.43
C GLY A 67 -22.30 2.63 9.02
N VAL A 68 -21.59 2.50 10.13
CA VAL A 68 -20.91 3.60 10.82
C VAL A 68 -19.42 3.56 10.49
N LEU A 69 -18.88 4.65 10.00
CA LEU A 69 -17.45 4.81 9.76
C LEU A 69 -16.76 5.37 11.01
N LEU A 70 -15.71 4.70 11.46
CA LEU A 70 -14.74 5.23 12.42
C LEU A 70 -13.53 5.77 11.66
N ASP A 71 -13.46 7.08 11.49
CA ASP A 71 -12.32 7.78 10.89
C ASP A 71 -11.30 8.10 11.98
N LEU A 72 -10.20 7.35 12.02
CA LEU A 72 -9.17 7.47 13.05
C LEU A 72 -8.17 8.61 12.83
N SER A 73 -8.40 9.49 11.86
CA SER A 73 -7.46 10.58 11.52
C SER A 73 -7.11 11.50 12.70
N ARG A 74 -7.99 11.64 13.69
CA ARG A 74 -7.75 12.40 14.93
C ARG A 74 -7.02 11.62 16.01
N LEU A 75 -6.90 10.31 15.90
CA LEU A 75 -6.12 9.45 16.80
C LEU A 75 -4.67 9.37 16.28
N ASN A 76 -3.91 10.48 16.35
CA ASN A 76 -2.69 10.70 15.60
C ASN A 76 -1.47 11.16 16.43
N LYS A 77 -1.42 10.81 17.71
CA LYS A 77 -0.31 11.19 18.60
C LYS A 77 0.85 10.20 18.47
N LEU A 78 2.08 10.71 18.61
CA LEU A 78 3.23 9.94 19.04
C LEU A 78 3.17 9.93 20.56
N GLU A 79 3.04 8.75 21.17
CA GLU A 79 2.82 8.60 22.62
C GLU A 79 4.13 8.45 23.39
N HIS A 80 5.07 7.69 22.84
CA HIS A 80 6.34 7.39 23.49
C HIS A 80 7.42 7.09 22.46
N PHE A 81 8.65 7.51 22.74
CA PHE A 81 9.84 7.14 21.97
C PHE A 81 10.93 6.66 22.93
N ASP A 82 11.43 5.46 22.70
CA ASP A 82 12.54 4.86 23.42
C ASP A 82 13.81 4.93 22.56
N PRO A 83 14.76 5.84 22.85
CA PRO A 83 15.98 5.99 22.08
C PRO A 83 16.99 4.85 22.29
N GLU A 84 16.91 4.09 23.38
CA GLU A 84 17.82 2.97 23.65
C GLU A 84 17.43 1.76 22.81
N LEU A 85 16.14 1.42 22.78
CA LEU A 85 15.61 0.31 22.01
C LEU A 85 15.35 0.67 20.55
N GLY A 86 15.31 1.96 20.20
CA GLY A 86 14.89 2.42 18.88
C GLY A 86 13.43 2.06 18.60
N GLN A 87 12.56 2.22 19.59
CA GLN A 87 11.13 1.90 19.47
C GLN A 87 10.27 3.15 19.64
N VAL A 88 9.18 3.20 18.89
CA VAL A 88 8.20 4.28 18.99
C VAL A 88 6.80 3.72 19.13
N ARG A 89 6.05 4.24 20.14
CA ARG A 89 4.61 3.96 20.27
C ARG A 89 3.81 5.11 19.72
N VAL A 90 2.92 4.79 18.80
CA VAL A 90 2.10 5.76 18.06
C VAL A 90 0.64 5.36 18.03
N GLN A 91 -0.24 6.33 17.89
CA GLN A 91 -1.66 6.11 17.61
C GLN A 91 -1.87 5.79 16.13
N ALA A 92 -2.87 4.96 15.83
CA ALA A 92 -3.06 4.34 14.51
C ALA A 92 -3.37 5.32 13.38
N GLY A 93 -3.96 6.46 13.67
CA GLY A 93 -4.30 7.50 12.68
C GLY A 93 -3.13 8.40 12.29
N ILE A 94 -1.96 8.30 12.94
CA ILE A 94 -0.79 9.10 12.56
C ILE A 94 -0.33 8.73 11.15
N GLN A 95 0.01 9.74 10.35
CA GLN A 95 0.51 9.55 8.98
C GLN A 95 2.05 9.59 8.96
N TRP A 96 2.65 8.96 7.94
CA TRP A 96 4.12 8.85 7.82
C TRP A 96 4.87 10.18 7.92
N PRO A 97 4.47 11.28 7.22
CA PRO A 97 5.18 12.55 7.32
C PRO A 97 5.16 13.14 8.73
N ASP A 98 4.02 13.00 9.43
CA ASP A 98 3.90 13.49 10.81
C ASP A 98 4.73 12.69 11.81
N LEU A 99 4.74 11.36 11.66
CA LEU A 99 5.60 10.49 12.46
C LEU A 99 7.07 10.87 12.29
N MET A 100 7.53 10.97 11.05
CA MET A 100 8.94 11.28 10.74
C MET A 100 9.32 12.67 11.25
N ARG A 101 8.48 13.67 11.06
CA ARG A 101 8.70 15.03 11.57
C ARG A 101 8.79 15.05 13.10
N LYS A 102 7.89 14.36 13.80
CA LYS A 102 7.91 14.28 15.27
C LYS A 102 9.16 13.56 15.78
N LEU A 103 9.53 12.43 15.16
CA LEU A 103 10.77 11.71 15.48
C LEU A 103 12.01 12.59 15.27
N HIS A 104 12.08 13.34 14.17
CA HIS A 104 13.19 14.23 13.90
C HIS A 104 13.33 15.34 14.96
N VAL A 105 12.22 15.94 15.37
CA VAL A 105 12.22 16.96 16.43
C VAL A 105 12.68 16.38 17.77
N MET A 106 12.19 15.19 18.16
CA MET A 106 12.54 14.56 19.44
C MET A 106 14.01 14.14 19.53
N GLN A 107 14.66 13.90 18.40
CA GLN A 107 16.04 13.42 18.31
C GLN A 107 17.03 14.51 17.87
N TYR A 108 16.58 15.77 17.81
CA TYR A 108 17.43 16.87 17.39
C TYR A 108 18.67 16.98 18.28
N GLY A 109 19.85 16.99 17.68
CA GLY A 109 21.12 17.05 18.41
C GLY A 109 21.66 15.71 18.93
N ASN A 110 20.90 14.61 18.84
CA ASN A 110 21.38 13.29 19.25
C ASN A 110 22.41 12.76 18.23
N SER A 111 23.49 12.18 18.75
CA SER A 111 24.53 11.55 17.93
C SER A 111 24.03 10.29 17.24
N ARG A 112 23.15 9.53 17.89
CA ARG A 112 22.45 8.38 17.33
C ARG A 112 21.01 8.76 17.07
N GLN A 113 20.56 8.59 15.85
CA GLN A 113 19.18 8.86 15.44
C GLN A 113 18.52 7.62 14.87
N TRP A 114 17.23 7.54 15.03
CA TRP A 114 16.38 6.48 14.55
C TRP A 114 15.39 7.00 13.51
N GLY A 115 15.06 6.18 12.50
CA GLY A 115 14.08 6.49 11.48
C GLY A 115 13.24 5.27 11.14
N ILE A 116 12.19 5.47 10.38
CA ILE A 116 11.40 4.36 9.84
C ILE A 116 12.28 3.49 8.93
N ARG A 117 12.11 2.18 8.99
CA ARG A 117 12.83 1.25 8.12
C ARG A 117 12.21 1.23 6.73
N GLN A 118 10.90 1.17 6.65
CA GLN A 118 10.15 1.15 5.40
C GLN A 118 8.78 1.81 5.52
N LYS A 119 8.24 2.25 4.41
CA LYS A 119 6.85 2.65 4.22
C LYS A 119 6.43 2.30 2.79
N GLN A 120 5.14 2.19 2.54
CA GLN A 120 4.65 2.09 1.17
C GLN A 120 5.01 3.36 0.38
N THR A 121 5.35 3.17 -0.88
CA THR A 121 5.70 4.28 -1.78
C THR A 121 4.48 4.74 -2.60
N GLY A 122 4.60 5.88 -3.25
CA GLY A 122 3.55 6.45 -4.11
C GLY A 122 2.59 7.40 -3.40
N ALA A 123 2.40 7.27 -2.08
CA ALA A 123 1.63 8.22 -1.28
C ALA A 123 2.20 8.32 0.14
N ASP A 124 2.16 9.51 0.72
CA ASP A 124 2.74 9.75 2.04
C ASP A 124 1.69 9.80 3.15
N ARG A 125 0.46 10.21 2.84
CA ARG A 125 -0.61 10.41 3.81
C ARG A 125 -1.35 9.14 4.24
N LEU A 126 -0.70 7.99 4.09
CA LEU A 126 -1.21 6.74 4.64
C LEU A 126 -1.00 6.71 6.15
N SER A 127 -2.00 6.23 6.89
CA SER A 127 -1.91 6.09 8.34
C SER A 127 -1.19 4.79 8.74
N ILE A 128 -0.58 4.80 9.92
CA ILE A 128 0.07 3.59 10.47
C ILE A 128 -0.93 2.44 10.64
N GLY A 129 -2.15 2.71 11.11
CA GLY A 129 -3.20 1.68 11.23
C GLY A 129 -3.58 1.07 9.89
N GLY A 130 -3.67 1.88 8.82
CA GLY A 130 -3.89 1.38 7.47
C GLY A 130 -2.72 0.56 6.93
N ALA A 131 -1.48 0.98 7.22
CA ALA A 131 -0.27 0.24 6.87
C ALA A 131 -0.22 -1.14 7.54
N ILE A 132 -0.61 -1.23 8.82
CA ILE A 132 -0.73 -2.48 9.59
C ILE A 132 -1.84 -3.36 9.00
N ALA A 133 -3.01 -2.78 8.74
CA ALA A 133 -4.18 -3.51 8.26
C ALA A 133 -3.95 -4.16 6.88
N ALA A 134 -3.12 -3.58 6.03
CA ALA A 134 -2.75 -4.14 4.74
C ALA A 134 -1.43 -4.94 4.77
N ASN A 135 -0.68 -4.93 5.89
CA ASN A 135 0.68 -5.47 5.98
C ASN A 135 1.54 -5.02 4.79
N ILE A 136 1.70 -3.71 4.66
CA ILE A 136 2.33 -3.07 3.51
C ILE A 136 3.80 -3.46 3.34
N HIS A 137 4.36 -3.12 2.18
CA HIS A 137 5.80 -3.15 1.94
C HIS A 137 6.30 -1.82 1.34
N GLY A 138 7.60 -1.62 1.41
CA GLY A 138 8.29 -0.48 0.80
C GLY A 138 9.07 -0.86 -0.45
N ARG A 139 10.25 -0.27 -0.60
CA ARG A 139 11.23 -0.59 -1.64
C ARG A 139 12.58 -1.07 -1.07
N GLY A 140 12.53 -1.73 0.08
CA GLY A 140 13.67 -2.44 0.61
C GLY A 140 14.10 -3.56 -0.32
N LEU A 141 15.42 -3.71 -0.56
CA LEU A 141 15.92 -4.78 -1.42
C LEU A 141 15.88 -6.15 -0.74
N ASP A 142 15.95 -6.16 0.59
CA ASP A 142 16.03 -7.36 1.43
C ASP A 142 15.17 -7.23 2.69
N MET A 143 13.91 -6.81 2.51
CA MET A 143 12.98 -6.57 3.62
C MET A 143 11.70 -7.39 3.45
N ALA A 144 11.25 -7.97 4.58
CA ALA A 144 9.92 -8.57 4.68
C ALA A 144 8.83 -7.49 4.78
N PRO A 145 7.54 -7.84 4.61
CA PRO A 145 6.43 -6.93 4.85
C PRO A 145 6.45 -6.28 6.24
N PHE A 146 5.62 -5.28 6.43
CA PHE A 146 5.64 -4.39 7.59
C PHE A 146 5.45 -5.08 8.95
N VAL A 147 4.89 -6.28 8.99
CA VAL A 147 4.82 -7.10 10.20
C VAL A 147 6.18 -7.23 10.89
N ALA A 148 7.28 -7.25 10.13
CA ALA A 148 8.63 -7.33 10.67
C ALA A 148 9.06 -6.07 11.49
N ASP A 149 8.38 -4.94 11.29
CA ASP A 149 8.64 -3.69 12.01
C ASP A 149 7.69 -3.47 13.18
N ILE A 150 6.70 -4.35 13.39
CA ILE A 150 5.70 -4.20 14.44
C ILE A 150 6.15 -5.02 15.67
N VAL A 151 6.30 -4.34 16.81
CA VAL A 151 6.64 -4.97 18.09
C VAL A 151 5.37 -5.44 18.81
N SER A 152 4.38 -4.56 18.94
CA SER A 152 3.10 -4.85 19.58
C SER A 152 2.00 -3.91 19.12
N LEU A 153 0.75 -4.30 19.38
CA LEU A 153 -0.45 -3.55 19.06
C LEU A 153 -1.39 -3.48 20.26
N ASN A 154 -2.11 -2.36 20.40
CA ASN A 154 -3.33 -2.35 21.18
C ASN A 154 -4.50 -2.12 20.22
N LEU A 155 -5.53 -2.90 20.38
CA LEU A 155 -6.73 -2.82 19.55
C LEU A 155 -8.00 -2.87 20.42
N VAL A 156 -9.09 -2.30 19.92
CA VAL A 156 -10.43 -2.47 20.46
C VAL A 156 -11.10 -3.59 19.66
N ASN A 157 -11.44 -4.70 20.34
CA ASN A 157 -12.08 -5.83 19.70
C ASN A 157 -13.58 -5.57 19.38
N ALA A 158 -14.24 -6.49 18.70
CA ALA A 158 -15.66 -6.37 18.34
C ALA A 158 -16.60 -6.25 19.56
N GLN A 159 -16.17 -6.64 20.75
CA GLN A 159 -16.90 -6.52 22.01
C GLN A 159 -16.67 -5.17 22.73
N GLY A 160 -15.81 -4.30 22.18
CA GLY A 160 -15.47 -3.01 22.79
C GLY A 160 -14.40 -3.10 23.88
N GLN A 161 -13.67 -4.20 23.99
CA GLN A 161 -12.60 -4.39 24.97
C GLN A 161 -11.24 -3.99 24.36
N LEU A 162 -10.40 -3.32 25.16
CA LEU A 162 -9.02 -3.03 24.79
C LEU A 162 -8.16 -4.28 25.00
N VAL A 163 -7.52 -4.75 23.93
CA VAL A 163 -6.70 -5.96 23.90
C VAL A 163 -5.28 -5.61 23.46
N HIS A 164 -4.29 -6.09 24.21
CA HIS A 164 -2.88 -6.03 23.80
C HIS A 164 -2.49 -7.27 23.03
N CYS A 165 -1.79 -7.09 21.91
CA CYS A 165 -1.32 -8.18 21.04
C CYS A 165 0.16 -8.00 20.69
N SER A 166 0.90 -9.10 20.77
CA SER A 166 2.29 -9.20 20.35
C SER A 166 2.62 -10.64 19.96
N ARG A 167 3.85 -10.92 19.60
CA ARG A 167 4.30 -12.30 19.34
C ARG A 167 4.25 -13.21 20.59
N GLN A 168 4.25 -12.62 21.79
CA GLN A 168 4.23 -13.33 23.08
C GLN A 168 2.85 -13.33 23.76
N GLN A 169 2.01 -12.35 23.46
CA GLN A 169 0.69 -12.19 24.08
C GLN A 169 -0.38 -12.04 23.00
N ASN A 170 -1.44 -12.84 23.07
CA ASN A 170 -2.49 -12.91 22.05
C ASN A 170 -1.90 -13.08 20.64
N ALA A 171 -0.91 -13.97 20.50
CA ALA A 171 -0.10 -14.14 19.30
C ALA A 171 -0.94 -14.53 18.07
N GLU A 172 -1.98 -15.35 18.23
CA GLU A 172 -2.92 -15.68 17.15
C GLU A 172 -3.62 -14.42 16.63
N LEU A 173 -4.16 -13.60 17.54
CA LEU A 173 -4.83 -12.35 17.17
C LEU A 173 -3.87 -11.35 16.54
N PHE A 174 -2.61 -11.25 17.00
CA PHE A 174 -1.57 -10.42 16.37
C PHE A 174 -1.40 -10.82 14.90
N ARG A 175 -1.27 -12.12 14.61
CA ARG A 175 -1.09 -12.65 13.25
C ARG A 175 -2.32 -12.43 12.34
N LEU A 176 -3.51 -12.37 12.92
CA LEU A 176 -4.78 -12.13 12.21
C LEU A 176 -5.02 -10.65 11.95
N VAL A 177 -4.59 -9.76 12.84
CA VAL A 177 -4.79 -8.30 12.74
C VAL A 177 -3.87 -7.67 11.72
N VAL A 178 -2.58 -8.09 11.69
CA VAL A 178 -1.63 -7.59 10.69
C VAL A 178 -1.94 -8.21 9.33
N GLY A 179 -2.30 -7.39 8.37
CA GLY A 179 -2.82 -7.85 7.07
C GLY A 179 -4.29 -8.30 7.12
N GLY A 180 -5.00 -8.04 8.22
CA GLY A 180 -6.38 -8.48 8.45
C GLY A 180 -7.45 -7.46 8.05
N TYR A 181 -7.08 -6.39 7.37
CA TYR A 181 -8.00 -5.38 6.79
C TYR A 181 -9.02 -4.81 7.79
N GLY A 182 -8.66 -4.71 9.09
CA GLY A 182 -9.53 -4.16 10.13
C GLY A 182 -10.66 -5.09 10.61
N LEU A 183 -10.64 -6.35 10.22
CA LEU A 183 -11.73 -7.30 10.50
C LEU A 183 -11.67 -7.92 11.90
N PHE A 184 -10.51 -7.93 12.56
CA PHE A 184 -10.28 -8.60 13.86
C PHE A 184 -10.20 -7.64 15.05
N GLY A 185 -10.37 -6.36 14.80
CA GLY A 185 -10.31 -5.30 15.80
C GLY A 185 -9.83 -4.00 15.20
N ILE A 186 -10.06 -2.93 15.92
CA ILE A 186 -9.69 -1.57 15.57
C ILE A 186 -8.35 -1.26 16.23
N VAL A 187 -7.25 -1.32 15.48
CA VAL A 187 -5.93 -0.93 16.01
C VAL A 187 -5.98 0.53 16.43
N VAL A 188 -5.67 0.80 17.69
CA VAL A 188 -5.67 2.15 18.26
C VAL A 188 -4.26 2.67 18.53
N THR A 189 -3.33 1.79 18.92
CA THR A 189 -1.90 2.14 19.05
C THR A 189 -1.03 1.00 18.55
N ALA A 190 0.18 1.33 18.08
CA ALA A 190 1.20 0.38 17.68
C ALA A 190 2.56 0.79 18.23
N THR A 191 3.36 -0.19 18.66
CA THR A 191 4.79 -0.01 18.93
C THR A 191 5.57 -0.53 17.73
N LEU A 192 6.36 0.35 17.11
CA LEU A 192 7.15 0.06 15.93
C LEU A 192 8.64 -0.02 16.29
N GLN A 193 9.35 -0.97 15.68
CA GLN A 193 10.80 -1.02 15.69
C GLN A 193 11.32 -0.08 14.60
N LEU A 194 12.16 0.86 14.97
CA LEU A 194 12.86 1.77 14.09
C LEU A 194 14.22 1.18 13.66
N ALA A 195 14.77 1.70 12.58
CA ALA A 195 16.13 1.43 12.13
C ALA A 195 17.07 2.60 12.43
N ALA A 196 18.37 2.35 12.52
CA ALA A 196 19.34 3.41 12.61
C ALA A 196 19.20 4.36 11.41
N ARG A 197 19.02 5.65 11.68
CA ARG A 197 18.91 6.69 10.65
C ARG A 197 20.29 7.00 10.11
N GLN A 198 20.50 6.76 8.82
CA GLN A 198 21.80 6.89 8.17
C GLN A 198 21.66 7.61 6.82
N GLN A 199 22.75 8.13 6.31
CA GLN A 199 22.77 8.65 4.96
C GLN A 199 22.91 7.54 3.94
N VAL A 200 22.22 7.70 2.83
CA VAL A 200 22.30 6.83 1.66
C VAL A 200 22.61 7.65 0.42
N VAL A 201 23.38 7.11 -0.49
CA VAL A 201 23.62 7.67 -1.82
C VAL A 201 22.79 6.93 -2.84
N ARG A 202 22.16 7.67 -3.76
CA ARG A 202 21.42 7.11 -4.90
C ARG A 202 22.41 6.71 -6.00
N GLU A 203 22.29 5.49 -6.48
CA GLU A 203 22.97 5.02 -7.68
C GLU A 203 21.93 4.59 -8.71
N VAL A 204 22.06 5.12 -9.94
CA VAL A 204 21.07 4.98 -11.00
C VAL A 204 21.71 4.43 -12.26
N GLU A 205 21.08 3.42 -12.83
CA GLU A 205 21.45 2.81 -14.10
C GLU A 205 20.23 2.73 -15.01
N LEU A 206 20.43 2.97 -16.31
CA LEU A 206 19.45 2.63 -17.33
C LEU A 206 19.86 1.28 -17.91
N CYS A 207 19.04 0.27 -17.69
CA CYS A 207 19.39 -1.11 -18.03
C CYS A 207 18.15 -1.94 -18.44
N SER A 208 18.41 -3.11 -18.98
CA SER A 208 17.37 -4.10 -19.25
C SER A 208 16.92 -4.80 -17.95
N LEU A 209 15.73 -5.39 -17.99
CA LEU A 209 15.23 -6.23 -16.91
C LEU A 209 16.18 -7.39 -16.57
N ALA A 210 16.83 -7.97 -17.59
CA ALA A 210 17.81 -9.07 -17.41
C ALA A 210 19.04 -8.60 -16.64
N GLU A 211 19.60 -7.46 -16.99
CA GLU A 211 20.75 -6.85 -16.31
C GLU A 211 20.40 -6.49 -14.87
N MET A 212 19.22 -5.91 -14.63
CA MET A 212 18.72 -5.60 -13.28
C MET A 212 18.63 -6.87 -12.42
N ILE A 213 18.04 -7.96 -12.95
CA ILE A 213 17.93 -9.24 -12.22
C ILE A 213 19.31 -9.80 -11.87
N ALA A 214 20.27 -9.72 -12.78
CA ALA A 214 21.65 -10.17 -12.55
C ALA A 214 22.40 -9.30 -11.52
N ALA A 215 22.14 -7.98 -11.50
CA ALA A 215 22.78 -7.05 -10.57
C ALA A 215 22.20 -7.10 -9.15
N LEU A 216 20.93 -7.46 -8.98
CA LEU A 216 20.23 -7.41 -7.70
C LEU A 216 20.93 -8.18 -6.56
N PRO A 217 21.35 -9.46 -6.70
CA PRO A 217 22.04 -10.17 -5.64
C PRO A 217 23.35 -9.50 -5.23
N GLN A 218 24.06 -8.91 -6.19
CA GLN A 218 25.32 -8.19 -5.95
C GLN A 218 25.07 -6.90 -5.16
N ARG A 219 24.00 -6.15 -5.49
CA ARG A 219 23.59 -4.95 -4.75
C ARG A 219 23.22 -5.30 -3.31
N ILE A 220 22.45 -6.35 -3.10
CA ILE A 220 22.10 -6.84 -1.75
C ILE A 220 23.35 -7.21 -0.96
N ALA A 221 24.25 -7.99 -1.56
CA ALA A 221 25.52 -8.42 -0.93
C ALA A 221 26.44 -7.23 -0.61
N ALA A 222 26.40 -6.17 -1.42
CA ALA A 222 27.13 -4.92 -1.20
C ALA A 222 26.46 -3.99 -0.17
N GLY A 223 25.35 -4.41 0.45
CA GLY A 223 24.68 -3.68 1.53
C GLY A 223 23.76 -2.53 1.08
N TYR A 224 23.32 -2.54 -0.17
CA TYR A 224 22.28 -1.60 -0.60
C TYR A 224 20.98 -1.89 0.14
N LEU A 225 20.32 -0.85 0.66
CA LEU A 225 19.14 -1.01 1.50
C LEU A 225 17.84 -0.95 0.69
N TYR A 226 17.78 -0.08 -0.29
CA TYR A 226 16.57 0.23 -1.04
C TYR A 226 16.85 0.23 -2.53
N GLY A 227 15.82 -0.01 -3.32
CA GLY A 227 15.86 0.10 -4.76
C GLY A 227 14.55 -0.27 -5.41
N ASP A 228 14.40 0.14 -6.66
CA ASP A 228 13.28 -0.21 -7.53
C ASP A 228 13.71 -0.10 -9.00
N PHE A 229 13.01 -0.82 -9.86
CA PHE A 229 13.19 -0.78 -11.30
C PHE A 229 11.93 -0.24 -11.96
N GLN A 230 12.01 0.96 -12.53
CA GLN A 230 10.88 1.62 -13.20
C GLN A 230 11.01 1.45 -14.70
N PHE A 231 10.15 0.62 -15.27
CA PHE A 231 10.23 0.20 -16.66
C PHE A 231 9.47 1.12 -17.60
N GLU A 232 9.86 1.08 -18.88
CA GLU A 232 9.23 1.81 -19.97
C GLU A 232 7.80 1.32 -20.24
N THR A 233 6.87 2.26 -20.45
CA THR A 233 5.43 1.98 -20.62
C THR A 233 4.91 2.25 -22.04
N ALA A 234 5.77 2.61 -22.99
CA ALA A 234 5.39 2.83 -24.39
C ALA A 234 5.20 1.49 -25.12
N PRO A 235 3.98 1.06 -25.51
CA PRO A 235 3.72 -0.30 -26.02
C PRO A 235 4.39 -0.58 -27.36
N ASP A 236 4.66 0.48 -28.16
CA ASP A 236 5.28 0.36 -29.48
C ASP A 236 6.82 0.35 -29.40
N SER A 237 7.39 0.63 -28.23
CA SER A 237 8.84 0.56 -28.00
C SER A 237 9.32 -0.89 -27.88
N ALA A 238 10.55 -1.14 -28.34
CA ALA A 238 11.26 -2.38 -28.10
C ALA A 238 11.59 -2.58 -26.61
N GLY A 239 11.69 -1.49 -25.84
CA GLY A 239 11.94 -1.47 -24.40
C GLY A 239 10.71 -1.66 -23.53
N PHE A 240 9.51 -1.81 -24.10
CA PHE A 240 8.26 -1.93 -23.34
C PHE A 240 8.30 -3.06 -22.32
N LEU A 241 8.13 -2.71 -21.03
CA LEU A 241 8.25 -3.59 -19.84
C LEU A 241 9.61 -4.29 -19.70
N TRP A 242 10.59 -3.94 -20.53
CA TRP A 242 11.88 -4.61 -20.58
C TRP A 242 13.06 -3.70 -20.22
N HIS A 243 13.00 -2.45 -20.59
CA HIS A 243 14.05 -1.47 -20.34
C HIS A 243 13.58 -0.48 -19.28
N GLY A 244 14.47 -0.04 -18.38
CA GLY A 244 14.04 0.79 -17.27
C GLY A 244 15.17 1.44 -16.48
N VAL A 245 14.76 2.26 -15.54
CA VAL A 245 15.65 2.94 -14.57
C VAL A 245 15.76 2.07 -13.33
N PHE A 246 16.93 1.51 -13.09
CA PHE A 246 17.26 0.81 -11.84
C PHE A 246 17.92 1.80 -10.88
N SER A 247 17.20 2.13 -9.81
CA SER A 247 17.64 3.08 -8.79
C SER A 247 17.83 2.38 -7.46
N CYS A 248 19.05 2.40 -6.92
CA CYS A 248 19.41 1.77 -5.64
C CYS A 248 20.00 2.80 -4.68
N TYR A 249 19.96 2.47 -3.38
CA TYR A 249 20.44 3.36 -2.32
C TYR A 249 21.37 2.60 -1.38
N ARG A 250 22.63 3.05 -1.32
CA ARG A 250 23.69 2.45 -0.50
C ARG A 250 24.01 3.35 0.68
N PRO A 251 24.18 2.78 1.90
CA PRO A 251 24.68 3.52 3.05
C PRO A 251 26.05 4.15 2.79
N VAL A 252 26.23 5.37 3.29
CA VAL A 252 27.48 6.10 3.19
C VAL A 252 27.78 6.84 4.49
N ALA A 253 29.06 7.22 4.68
CA ALA A 253 29.44 8.09 5.78
C ALA A 253 28.63 9.38 5.76
N THR A 254 28.32 9.89 6.97
CA THR A 254 27.54 11.12 7.12
C THR A 254 28.37 12.31 6.71
N GLU A 255 27.88 13.07 5.75
CA GLU A 255 28.46 14.33 5.27
C GLU A 255 27.35 15.37 5.09
N PRO A 256 27.68 16.67 5.00
CA PRO A 256 26.68 17.69 4.71
C PRO A 256 25.96 17.42 3.38
N ILE A 257 24.64 17.34 3.42
CA ILE A 257 23.82 17.19 2.22
C ILE A 257 23.74 18.55 1.51
N ALA A 258 24.04 18.58 0.22
CA ALA A 258 23.96 19.79 -0.58
C ALA A 258 22.54 20.40 -0.53
N LYS A 259 22.47 21.72 -0.31
CA LYS A 259 21.18 22.45 -0.25
C LYS A 259 20.43 22.43 -1.57
N GLN A 260 21.17 22.38 -2.68
CA GLN A 260 20.64 22.42 -4.06
C GLN A 260 20.73 21.03 -4.68
N GLN A 261 19.90 20.10 -4.23
CA GLN A 261 19.72 18.82 -4.90
C GLN A 261 18.67 18.93 -5.99
N LEU A 262 18.84 18.15 -7.07
CA LEU A 262 17.82 18.02 -8.11
C LEU A 262 16.55 17.43 -7.50
N ARG A 263 15.43 18.08 -7.77
CA ARG A 263 14.09 17.64 -7.35
C ARG A 263 13.10 17.97 -8.44
N LEU A 264 12.19 17.05 -8.71
CA LEU A 264 11.04 17.36 -9.55
C LEU A 264 10.07 18.24 -8.76
N SER A 265 9.75 19.40 -9.31
CA SER A 265 8.70 20.27 -8.78
C SER A 265 7.31 19.64 -9.00
N LYS A 266 6.29 20.20 -8.35
CA LYS A 266 4.89 19.81 -8.62
C LYS A 266 4.55 19.94 -10.11
N ALA A 267 4.97 21.02 -10.76
CA ALA A 267 4.75 21.24 -12.19
C ALA A 267 5.46 20.21 -13.06
N ASN A 268 6.69 19.81 -12.71
CA ASN A 268 7.39 18.75 -13.45
C ASN A 268 6.64 17.40 -13.33
N TRP A 269 6.13 17.06 -12.15
CA TRP A 269 5.32 15.85 -11.97
C TRP A 269 4.02 15.89 -12.76
N GLN A 270 3.31 17.04 -12.77
CA GLN A 270 2.10 17.21 -13.58
C GLN A 270 2.41 17.04 -15.07
N GLN A 271 3.54 17.60 -15.55
CA GLN A 271 3.98 17.43 -16.94
C GLN A 271 4.32 15.98 -17.27
N LEU A 272 5.00 15.25 -16.38
CA LEU A 272 5.31 13.83 -16.59
C LEU A 272 4.04 12.99 -16.64
N LEU A 273 3.07 13.24 -15.76
CA LEU A 273 1.76 12.57 -15.78
C LEU A 273 1.01 12.86 -17.09
N TYR A 274 0.98 14.11 -17.53
CA TYR A 274 0.36 14.47 -18.80
C TYR A 274 1.02 13.72 -19.99
N LEU A 275 2.35 13.70 -20.04
CA LEU A 275 3.08 12.98 -21.08
C LEU A 275 2.82 11.47 -21.02
N ALA A 276 2.70 10.90 -19.84
CA ALA A 276 2.40 9.47 -19.67
C ALA A 276 1.04 9.06 -20.31
N HIS A 277 0.14 10.03 -20.52
CA HIS A 277 -1.12 9.79 -21.21
C HIS A 277 -1.05 10.03 -22.74
N ILE A 278 -0.21 10.98 -23.20
CA ILE A 278 -0.20 11.37 -24.62
C ILE A 278 1.04 10.94 -25.38
N ASP A 279 2.18 10.80 -24.70
CA ASP A 279 3.48 10.43 -25.29
C ASP A 279 4.33 9.70 -24.23
N LYS A 280 4.09 8.40 -24.10
CA LYS A 280 4.76 7.56 -23.11
C LYS A 280 6.27 7.45 -23.32
N ALA A 281 6.73 7.53 -24.56
CA ALA A 281 8.16 7.50 -24.89
C ALA A 281 8.87 8.76 -24.39
N GLU A 282 8.29 9.95 -24.63
CA GLU A 282 8.82 11.22 -24.14
C GLU A 282 8.72 11.29 -22.59
N ALA A 283 7.63 10.77 -21.99
CA ALA A 283 7.51 10.67 -20.53
C ALA A 283 8.68 9.86 -19.93
N PHE A 284 8.97 8.70 -20.50
CA PHE A 284 10.08 7.85 -20.04
C PHE A 284 11.44 8.51 -20.29
N SER A 285 11.64 9.17 -21.44
CA SER A 285 12.87 9.90 -21.74
C SER A 285 13.16 10.99 -20.70
N ARG A 286 12.20 11.84 -20.37
CA ARG A 286 12.37 12.90 -19.35
C ARG A 286 12.57 12.34 -17.95
N PHE A 287 11.82 11.31 -17.60
CA PHE A 287 11.92 10.63 -16.32
C PHE A 287 13.32 10.03 -16.14
N SER A 288 13.81 9.25 -17.10
CA SER A 288 15.12 8.61 -17.05
C SER A 288 16.27 9.62 -17.01
N GLN A 289 16.20 10.70 -17.80
CA GLN A 289 17.18 11.80 -17.75
C GLN A 289 17.27 12.43 -16.36
N PHE A 290 16.13 12.72 -15.71
CA PHE A 290 16.11 13.25 -14.35
C PHE A 290 16.77 12.29 -13.36
N TYR A 291 16.43 10.99 -13.41
CA TYR A 291 16.99 10.01 -12.50
C TYR A 291 18.49 9.83 -12.71
N LEU A 292 18.96 9.73 -13.95
CA LEU A 292 20.38 9.68 -14.27
C LEU A 292 21.14 10.92 -13.77
N ALA A 293 20.56 12.10 -13.97
CA ALA A 293 21.15 13.36 -13.48
C ALA A 293 21.19 13.44 -11.94
N SER A 294 20.33 12.70 -11.23
CA SER A 294 20.31 12.62 -9.77
C SER A 294 21.24 11.55 -9.20
N ASN A 295 22.00 10.85 -10.03
CA ASN A 295 23.00 9.86 -9.60
C ASN A 295 24.02 10.50 -8.66
N GLY A 296 24.39 9.82 -7.57
CA GLY A 296 25.30 10.33 -6.55
C GLY A 296 24.68 11.26 -5.52
N GLN A 297 23.42 11.64 -5.63
CA GLN A 297 22.75 12.47 -4.61
C GLN A 297 22.57 11.70 -3.29
N ARG A 298 22.71 12.43 -2.19
CA ARG A 298 22.62 11.90 -0.82
C ARG A 298 21.27 12.20 -0.19
N TYR A 299 20.76 11.25 0.59
CA TYR A 299 19.49 11.33 1.31
C TYR A 299 19.61 10.73 2.70
N TRP A 300 18.67 11.03 3.59
CA TRP A 300 18.49 10.26 4.80
C TRP A 300 17.63 9.01 4.51
N SER A 301 17.97 7.89 5.13
CA SER A 301 17.35 6.58 4.92
C SER A 301 15.84 6.51 5.16
N ASP A 302 15.32 7.43 5.96
CA ASP A 302 13.89 7.62 6.19
C ASP A 302 13.27 8.58 5.16
N SER A 303 13.83 9.78 5.03
CA SER A 303 13.21 10.87 4.26
C SER A 303 13.23 10.65 2.73
N HIS A 304 14.17 9.84 2.19
CA HIS A 304 14.16 9.50 0.77
C HIS A 304 12.93 8.68 0.36
N GLN A 305 12.24 8.08 1.35
CA GLN A 305 11.05 7.28 1.11
C GLN A 305 9.78 8.14 0.95
N LEU A 306 9.84 9.43 1.29
CA LEU A 306 8.76 10.37 1.01
C LEU A 306 8.70 10.65 -0.49
N SER A 307 7.48 10.70 -1.02
CA SER A 307 7.18 10.94 -2.42
C SER A 307 6.24 12.13 -2.55
N ILE A 308 6.28 12.80 -3.70
CA ILE A 308 5.28 13.82 -4.03
C ILE A 308 4.05 13.07 -4.53
N TYR A 309 2.95 13.19 -3.80
CA TYR A 309 1.63 12.79 -4.26
C TYR A 309 0.82 14.03 -4.63
N LEU A 310 0.28 14.02 -5.83
CA LEU A 310 -0.57 15.11 -6.32
C LEU A 310 -2.02 14.73 -6.05
N ASP A 311 -2.59 15.29 -4.97
CA ASP A 311 -4.01 15.11 -4.66
C ASP A 311 -4.86 15.61 -5.85
N ASP A 312 -5.88 14.84 -6.22
CA ASP A 312 -6.89 15.20 -7.24
C ASP A 312 -6.31 15.64 -8.61
N TYR A 313 -5.11 15.17 -8.97
CA TYR A 313 -4.47 15.55 -10.24
C TYR A 313 -5.31 15.15 -11.47
N HIS A 314 -6.16 14.12 -11.35
CA HIS A 314 -7.06 13.68 -12.42
C HIS A 314 -7.98 14.77 -12.91
N LEU A 315 -8.54 15.61 -12.02
CA LEU A 315 -9.44 16.68 -12.42
C LEU A 315 -8.79 17.66 -13.39
N ALA A 316 -7.56 18.07 -13.09
CA ALA A 316 -6.80 18.96 -13.96
C ALA A 316 -6.36 18.26 -15.27
N LEU A 317 -5.98 16.99 -15.17
CA LEU A 317 -5.55 16.17 -16.29
C LEU A 317 -6.71 15.91 -17.28
N ASP A 318 -7.89 15.52 -16.80
CA ASP A 318 -9.08 15.29 -17.62
C ASP A 318 -9.51 16.56 -18.37
N GLN A 319 -9.43 17.73 -17.71
CA GLN A 319 -9.67 19.02 -18.35
C GLN A 319 -8.63 19.31 -19.44
N GLN A 320 -7.35 19.10 -19.18
CA GLN A 320 -6.26 19.32 -20.12
C GLN A 320 -6.35 18.39 -21.34
N LEU A 321 -6.81 17.15 -21.14
CA LEU A 321 -7.01 16.15 -22.18
C LEU A 321 -8.38 16.27 -22.88
N ALA A 322 -9.22 17.23 -22.47
CA ALA A 322 -10.59 17.41 -22.96
C ALA A 322 -11.41 16.11 -22.92
N ARG A 323 -11.25 15.31 -21.86
CA ARG A 323 -12.00 14.06 -21.68
C ARG A 323 -13.47 14.31 -21.42
N GLY A 324 -14.33 13.46 -21.98
CA GLY A 324 -15.79 13.54 -21.81
C GLY A 324 -16.31 12.94 -20.52
N CYS A 325 -15.46 12.28 -19.72
CA CYS A 325 -15.78 11.65 -18.44
C CYS A 325 -14.60 11.74 -17.48
N ALA A 326 -14.88 11.55 -16.20
CA ALA A 326 -13.81 11.42 -15.20
C ALA A 326 -13.01 10.14 -15.42
N GLY A 327 -11.71 10.19 -15.12
CA GLY A 327 -10.82 9.04 -15.15
C GLY A 327 -9.94 8.98 -13.91
N SER A 328 -9.31 7.82 -13.71
CA SER A 328 -8.29 7.63 -12.67
C SER A 328 -7.39 6.44 -12.99
N GLU A 329 -6.30 6.29 -12.25
CA GLU A 329 -5.50 5.08 -12.32
C GLU A 329 -6.00 4.04 -11.32
N MET A 330 -6.27 2.83 -11.84
CA MET A 330 -6.39 1.62 -11.04
C MET A 330 -5.02 0.97 -10.88
N ILE A 331 -4.60 0.78 -9.65
CA ILE A 331 -3.35 0.08 -9.34
C ILE A 331 -3.64 -1.41 -9.20
N THR A 332 -2.81 -2.24 -9.83
CA THR A 332 -2.71 -3.66 -9.54
C THR A 332 -1.28 -4.02 -9.20
N GLU A 333 -1.12 -4.95 -8.29
CA GLU A 333 0.18 -5.38 -7.79
C GLU A 333 0.24 -6.90 -7.77
N LEU A 334 1.22 -7.43 -8.49
CA LEU A 334 1.39 -8.85 -8.73
C LEU A 334 2.77 -9.28 -8.25
N TYR A 335 2.84 -10.47 -7.72
CA TYR A 335 4.04 -11.04 -7.13
C TYR A 335 4.43 -12.31 -7.86
N VAL A 336 5.69 -12.42 -8.27
CA VAL A 336 6.25 -13.63 -8.87
C VAL A 336 7.63 -13.91 -8.32
N PRO A 337 8.08 -15.17 -8.25
CA PRO A 337 9.47 -15.48 -7.92
C PRO A 337 10.44 -14.76 -8.86
N LEU A 338 11.57 -14.26 -8.33
CA LEU A 338 12.53 -13.47 -9.11
C LEU A 338 12.98 -14.18 -10.39
N GLN A 339 13.19 -15.52 -10.33
CA GLN A 339 13.59 -16.32 -11.48
C GLN A 339 12.51 -16.40 -12.58
N ALA A 340 11.25 -16.15 -12.25
CA ALA A 340 10.13 -16.14 -13.21
C ALA A 340 9.85 -14.75 -13.78
N LEU A 341 10.46 -13.69 -13.22
CA LEU A 341 10.11 -12.30 -13.53
C LEU A 341 10.22 -11.96 -15.02
N GLN A 342 11.27 -12.41 -15.71
CA GLN A 342 11.42 -12.13 -17.16
C GLN A 342 10.28 -12.71 -17.98
N HIS A 343 9.92 -13.96 -17.73
CA HIS A 343 8.84 -14.63 -18.45
C HIS A 343 7.47 -14.02 -18.12
N PHE A 344 7.27 -13.65 -16.85
CA PHE A 344 6.07 -12.94 -16.41
C PHE A 344 5.92 -11.60 -17.12
N MET A 345 6.97 -10.76 -17.15
CA MET A 345 6.95 -9.45 -17.80
C MET A 345 6.73 -9.56 -19.31
N ALA A 346 7.34 -10.57 -19.97
CA ALA A 346 7.11 -10.84 -21.39
C ALA A 346 5.65 -11.24 -21.67
N ALA A 347 5.04 -12.06 -20.81
CA ALA A 347 3.63 -12.44 -20.93
C ALA A 347 2.70 -11.24 -20.70
N CYS A 348 3.00 -10.40 -19.72
CA CYS A 348 2.25 -9.15 -19.48
C CYS A 348 2.37 -8.19 -20.67
N ALA A 349 3.57 -8.03 -21.24
CA ALA A 349 3.76 -7.18 -22.42
C ALA A 349 2.96 -7.63 -23.63
N ALA A 350 2.89 -8.95 -23.87
CA ALA A 350 2.06 -9.52 -24.93
C ALA A 350 0.56 -9.28 -24.68
N ASP A 351 0.07 -9.51 -23.44
CA ASP A 351 -1.31 -9.26 -23.06
C ASP A 351 -1.69 -7.78 -23.22
N PHE A 352 -0.83 -6.86 -22.76
CA PHE A 352 -1.09 -5.42 -22.84
C PHE A 352 -1.16 -4.93 -24.28
N ARG A 353 -0.27 -5.39 -25.16
CA ARG A 353 -0.33 -5.08 -26.60
C ARG A 353 -1.59 -5.65 -27.25
N GLN A 354 -1.91 -6.91 -26.98
CA GLN A 354 -3.08 -7.59 -27.54
C GLN A 354 -4.40 -6.89 -27.15
N HIS A 355 -4.50 -6.46 -25.89
CA HIS A 355 -5.72 -5.88 -25.33
C HIS A 355 -5.68 -4.35 -25.24
N LYS A 356 -4.65 -3.70 -25.78
CA LYS A 356 -4.47 -2.23 -25.82
C LYS A 356 -4.65 -1.60 -24.43
N VAL A 357 -4.02 -2.21 -23.41
CA VAL A 357 -4.12 -1.72 -22.04
C VAL A 357 -3.39 -0.40 -21.90
N ASP A 358 -4.06 0.62 -21.34
CA ASP A 358 -3.47 1.94 -21.11
C ASP A 358 -2.66 1.95 -19.81
N LEU A 359 -1.41 1.52 -19.91
CA LEU A 359 -0.45 1.51 -18.81
C LEU A 359 0.22 2.88 -18.68
N ILE A 360 0.02 3.54 -17.54
CA ILE A 360 0.56 4.88 -17.26
C ILE A 360 1.92 4.82 -16.59
N TYR A 361 2.06 3.92 -15.61
CA TYR A 361 3.26 3.80 -14.79
C TYR A 361 3.41 2.37 -14.29
N GLY A 362 4.65 1.97 -14.06
CA GLY A 362 4.92 0.70 -13.41
C GLY A 362 6.33 0.59 -12.84
N THR A 363 6.49 -0.30 -11.87
CA THR A 363 7.78 -0.53 -11.20
C THR A 363 7.88 -1.97 -10.70
N VAL A 364 9.12 -2.45 -10.60
CA VAL A 364 9.45 -3.72 -9.94
C VAL A 364 10.13 -3.42 -8.61
N ARG A 365 9.73 -4.14 -7.56
CA ARG A 365 10.32 -4.12 -6.22
C ARG A 365 10.62 -5.53 -5.76
N PHE A 366 11.25 -5.64 -4.58
CA PHE A 366 11.67 -6.93 -4.04
C PHE A 366 11.16 -7.08 -2.62
N ILE A 367 10.68 -8.27 -2.28
CA ILE A 367 10.01 -8.54 -1.03
C ILE A 367 10.48 -9.89 -0.49
N ARG A 368 10.92 -9.92 0.75
CA ARG A 368 11.17 -11.17 1.46
C ARG A 368 9.88 -11.80 1.96
N ARG A 369 9.92 -13.11 2.13
CA ARG A 369 8.79 -13.89 2.63
C ARG A 369 8.25 -13.35 3.96
N ASP A 370 6.93 -13.35 4.09
CA ASP A 370 6.19 -13.24 5.35
C ASP A 370 5.85 -14.65 5.85
N ALA A 371 6.47 -15.07 6.94
CA ALA A 371 6.20 -16.35 7.56
C ALA A 371 5.29 -16.23 8.80
N GLU A 372 4.72 -15.03 9.04
CA GLU A 372 4.09 -14.72 10.33
C GLU A 372 2.60 -14.45 10.23
N THR A 373 2.15 -13.62 9.30
CA THR A 373 0.74 -13.22 9.25
C THR A 373 -0.18 -14.33 8.76
N ALA A 374 -1.42 -14.35 9.25
CA ALA A 374 -2.39 -15.39 8.91
C ALA A 374 -2.84 -15.32 7.43
N LEU A 375 -2.96 -14.11 6.88
CA LEU A 375 -3.28 -13.89 5.47
C LEU A 375 -2.03 -13.40 4.71
N ALA A 376 -0.90 -14.11 4.88
CA ALA A 376 0.35 -13.76 4.22
C ALA A 376 0.22 -13.74 2.70
N TRP A 377 0.43 -12.58 2.08
CA TRP A 377 0.51 -12.42 0.64
C TRP A 377 1.91 -12.72 0.09
N ALA A 378 2.98 -12.39 0.85
CA ALA A 378 4.36 -12.73 0.51
C ALA A 378 4.71 -14.14 0.99
N ARG A 379 4.15 -15.19 0.37
CA ARG A 379 4.33 -16.60 0.77
C ARG A 379 5.74 -17.14 0.52
N GLN A 380 6.50 -16.47 -0.33
CA GLN A 380 7.92 -16.70 -0.61
C GLN A 380 8.59 -15.36 -0.96
N ASP A 381 9.88 -15.34 -1.24
CA ASP A 381 10.55 -14.15 -1.76
C ASP A 381 10.03 -13.84 -3.15
N TYR A 382 9.63 -12.59 -3.37
CA TYR A 382 8.99 -12.16 -4.61
C TYR A 382 9.65 -10.93 -5.24
N ALA A 383 9.63 -10.89 -6.56
CA ALA A 383 9.57 -9.64 -7.30
C ALA A 383 8.11 -9.17 -7.30
N CYS A 384 7.89 -7.95 -6.88
CA CYS A 384 6.60 -7.27 -6.86
C CYS A 384 6.51 -6.36 -8.09
N VAL A 385 5.55 -6.58 -8.93
CA VAL A 385 5.32 -5.78 -10.13
C VAL A 385 4.04 -4.97 -9.97
N ILE A 386 4.19 -3.65 -10.03
CA ILE A 386 3.08 -2.70 -9.90
C ILE A 386 2.76 -2.14 -11.28
N PHE A 387 1.50 -2.15 -11.64
CA PHE A 387 0.95 -1.52 -12.84
C PHE A 387 -0.12 -0.50 -12.44
N ASN A 388 -0.03 0.72 -12.97
CA ASN A 388 -1.06 1.74 -12.88
C ASN A 388 -1.76 1.84 -14.24
N LEU A 389 -3.00 1.40 -14.32
CA LEU A 389 -3.79 1.37 -15.53
C LEU A 389 -4.78 2.54 -15.52
N HIS A 390 -4.81 3.34 -16.59
CA HIS A 390 -5.81 4.39 -16.71
C HIS A 390 -7.18 3.80 -17.05
N ILE A 391 -8.21 4.28 -16.36
CA ILE A 391 -9.59 3.80 -16.52
C ILE A 391 -10.54 4.99 -16.50
N ASP A 392 -11.38 5.11 -17.51
CA ASP A 392 -12.53 6.00 -17.50
C ASP A 392 -13.60 5.52 -16.52
N HIS A 393 -14.26 6.43 -15.81
CA HIS A 393 -15.30 6.09 -14.82
C HIS A 393 -16.63 5.72 -15.51
N LEU A 394 -16.57 4.85 -16.50
CA LEU A 394 -17.71 4.30 -17.20
C LEU A 394 -17.85 2.79 -16.84
N PRO A 395 -19.06 2.28 -16.65
CA PRO A 395 -19.27 0.87 -16.28
C PRO A 395 -18.57 -0.12 -17.21
N GLU A 396 -18.55 0.15 -18.50
CA GLU A 396 -17.89 -0.70 -19.51
C GLU A 396 -16.37 -0.69 -19.36
N ALA A 397 -15.77 0.48 -19.10
CA ALA A 397 -14.34 0.61 -18.88
C ALA A 397 -13.91 -0.10 -17.57
N ILE A 398 -14.70 0.01 -16.51
CA ILE A 398 -14.47 -0.67 -15.23
C ILE A 398 -14.55 -2.20 -15.41
N ASN A 399 -15.56 -2.71 -16.17
CA ASN A 399 -15.67 -4.14 -16.49
C ASN A 399 -14.50 -4.64 -17.34
N THR A 400 -14.02 -3.82 -18.26
CA THR A 400 -12.83 -4.10 -19.06
C THR A 400 -11.59 -4.18 -18.17
N ALA A 401 -11.41 -3.22 -17.23
CA ALA A 401 -10.34 -3.25 -16.24
C ALA A 401 -10.39 -4.51 -15.36
N ALA A 402 -11.58 -4.91 -14.91
CA ALA A 402 -11.76 -6.16 -14.16
C ALA A 402 -11.26 -7.38 -14.96
N SER A 403 -11.50 -7.40 -16.26
CA SER A 403 -11.00 -8.44 -17.16
C SER A 403 -9.48 -8.39 -17.31
N HIS A 404 -8.88 -7.19 -17.39
CA HIS A 404 -7.42 -7.00 -17.39
C HIS A 404 -6.80 -7.55 -16.09
N PHE A 405 -7.37 -7.19 -14.93
CA PHE A 405 -6.89 -7.68 -13.63
C PHE A 405 -6.91 -9.21 -13.55
N ARG A 406 -8.02 -9.85 -13.97
CA ARG A 406 -8.13 -11.33 -13.96
C ARG A 406 -7.08 -12.00 -14.83
N ARG A 407 -6.83 -11.51 -16.04
CA ARG A 407 -5.79 -12.06 -16.93
C ARG A 407 -4.40 -11.90 -16.32
N LEU A 408 -4.10 -10.75 -15.71
CA LEU A 408 -2.82 -10.51 -15.03
C LEU A 408 -2.65 -11.46 -13.83
N ILE A 409 -3.70 -11.71 -13.06
CA ILE A 409 -3.68 -12.68 -11.95
C ILE A 409 -3.45 -14.10 -12.50
N ASP A 410 -4.10 -14.50 -13.62
CA ASP A 410 -3.86 -15.80 -14.25
C ASP A 410 -2.42 -15.94 -14.74
N ILE A 411 -1.85 -14.87 -15.30
CA ILE A 411 -0.43 -14.85 -15.67
C ILE A 411 0.44 -15.04 -14.42
N ALA A 412 0.17 -14.32 -13.32
CA ALA A 412 0.92 -14.47 -12.08
C ALA A 412 0.84 -15.90 -11.52
N ILE A 413 -0.37 -16.48 -11.48
CA ILE A 413 -0.59 -17.87 -11.03
C ILE A 413 0.23 -18.87 -11.86
N ARG A 414 0.27 -18.70 -13.17
CA ARG A 414 1.08 -19.54 -14.08
C ARG A 414 2.56 -19.57 -13.69
N TYR A 415 3.04 -18.48 -13.15
CA TYR A 415 4.44 -18.32 -12.68
C TYR A 415 4.58 -18.45 -11.16
N GLN A 416 3.69 -19.20 -10.49
CA GLN A 416 3.72 -19.44 -9.03
C GLN A 416 3.62 -18.15 -8.19
N GLY A 417 2.95 -17.18 -8.74
CA GLY A 417 2.75 -15.86 -8.15
C GLY A 417 1.41 -15.71 -7.45
N CYS A 418 1.16 -14.48 -7.05
CA CYS A 418 -0.11 -14.03 -6.48
C CYS A 418 -0.33 -12.53 -6.76
N TYR A 419 -1.35 -11.94 -6.15
CA TYR A 419 -1.67 -10.52 -6.24
C TYR A 419 -1.94 -9.93 -4.85
N PHE A 420 -2.00 -8.60 -4.75
CA PHE A 420 -2.28 -7.94 -3.47
C PHE A 420 -3.78 -7.66 -3.28
N LEU A 421 -4.34 -8.16 -2.20
CA LEU A 421 -5.77 -8.05 -1.88
C LEU A 421 -6.25 -6.63 -1.53
N THR A 422 -5.34 -5.67 -1.38
CA THR A 422 -5.70 -4.29 -1.02
C THR A 422 -6.31 -3.49 -2.17
N TYR A 423 -6.15 -3.97 -3.41
CA TYR A 423 -6.70 -3.36 -4.61
C TYR A 423 -8.12 -3.85 -4.93
N HIS A 424 -8.65 -3.48 -6.10
CA HIS A 424 -10.03 -3.80 -6.48
C HIS A 424 -10.31 -5.31 -6.44
N PRO A 425 -11.44 -5.75 -5.86
CA PRO A 425 -11.75 -7.16 -5.64
C PRO A 425 -12.31 -7.84 -6.91
N PHE A 426 -11.54 -7.81 -8.01
CA PHE A 426 -11.95 -8.35 -9.29
C PHE A 426 -11.60 -9.83 -9.50
N ALA A 427 -10.78 -10.42 -8.63
CA ALA A 427 -10.38 -11.81 -8.71
C ALA A 427 -11.58 -12.75 -8.61
N THR A 428 -11.54 -13.84 -9.39
CA THR A 428 -12.51 -14.93 -9.27
C THR A 428 -12.23 -15.77 -8.01
N LYS A 429 -13.23 -16.52 -7.54
CA LYS A 429 -13.09 -17.46 -6.41
C LYS A 429 -11.90 -18.41 -6.58
N GLN A 430 -11.72 -18.95 -7.81
CA GLN A 430 -10.59 -19.83 -8.11
C GLN A 430 -9.24 -19.12 -8.01
N GLN A 431 -9.14 -17.87 -8.49
CA GLN A 431 -7.94 -17.07 -8.40
C GLN A 431 -7.60 -16.72 -6.93
N VAL A 432 -8.61 -16.39 -6.12
CA VAL A 432 -8.42 -16.17 -4.68
C VAL A 432 -7.84 -17.40 -4.02
N LEU A 433 -8.44 -18.58 -4.22
CA LEU A 433 -7.98 -19.84 -3.62
C LEU A 433 -6.59 -20.26 -4.10
N ALA A 434 -6.26 -20.03 -5.37
CA ALA A 434 -4.93 -20.32 -5.91
C ALA A 434 -3.85 -19.41 -5.29
N CYS A 435 -4.15 -18.13 -5.09
CA CYS A 435 -3.24 -17.14 -4.53
C CYS A 435 -3.18 -17.19 -2.99
N TYR A 436 -4.32 -17.50 -2.35
CA TYR A 436 -4.51 -17.47 -0.89
C TYR A 436 -5.21 -18.76 -0.42
N PRO A 437 -4.54 -19.91 -0.38
CA PRO A 437 -5.15 -21.18 0.06
C PRO A 437 -5.69 -21.11 1.48
N GLN A 438 -5.17 -20.22 2.33
CA GLN A 438 -5.61 -19.96 3.70
C GLN A 438 -6.84 -19.03 3.83
N PHE A 439 -7.41 -18.55 2.69
CA PHE A 439 -8.43 -17.50 2.70
C PHE A 439 -9.72 -17.90 3.42
N VAL A 440 -10.20 -19.12 3.18
CA VAL A 440 -11.42 -19.66 3.84
C VAL A 440 -11.22 -19.74 5.34
N GLU A 441 -10.09 -20.29 5.81
CA GLU A 441 -9.74 -20.36 7.23
C GLU A 441 -9.69 -18.95 7.84
N PHE A 442 -9.07 -18.00 7.17
CA PHE A 442 -9.03 -16.60 7.63
C PHE A 442 -10.44 -16.02 7.81
N MET A 443 -11.37 -16.27 6.87
CA MET A 443 -12.76 -15.81 6.99
C MET A 443 -13.52 -16.52 8.10
N GLN A 444 -13.25 -17.80 8.37
CA GLN A 444 -13.80 -18.55 9.52
C GLN A 444 -13.27 -17.99 10.84
N GLN A 445 -11.99 -17.66 10.93
CA GLN A 445 -11.42 -16.98 12.11
C GLN A 445 -12.07 -15.62 12.35
N LYS A 446 -12.38 -14.85 11.28
CA LYS A 446 -13.14 -13.61 11.43
C LYS A 446 -14.48 -13.83 12.14
N ARG A 447 -15.24 -14.84 11.74
CA ARG A 447 -16.52 -15.18 12.40
C ARG A 447 -16.35 -15.64 13.85
N ARG A 448 -15.25 -16.35 14.17
CA ARG A 448 -14.92 -16.75 15.54
C ARG A 448 -14.62 -15.57 16.45
N TYR A 449 -13.84 -14.58 15.99
CA TYR A 449 -13.46 -13.38 16.76
C TYR A 449 -14.57 -12.32 16.83
N ASP A 450 -15.43 -12.30 15.84
CA ASP A 450 -16.58 -11.39 15.76
C ASP A 450 -17.85 -12.12 15.31
N PRO A 451 -18.44 -12.97 16.17
CA PRO A 451 -19.60 -13.78 15.81
C PRO A 451 -20.84 -12.93 15.50
N ALA A 452 -20.96 -11.74 16.06
CA ALA A 452 -22.02 -10.79 15.74
C ALA A 452 -21.76 -10.00 14.45
N GLN A 453 -20.62 -10.18 13.80
CA GLN A 453 -20.18 -9.54 12.56
C GLN A 453 -20.33 -8.01 12.59
N ARG A 454 -19.85 -7.39 13.66
CA ARG A 454 -19.92 -5.94 13.87
C ARG A 454 -18.90 -5.18 13.05
N LEU A 455 -17.66 -5.71 12.93
CA LEU A 455 -16.61 -5.13 12.11
C LEU A 455 -16.75 -5.63 10.69
N GLN A 456 -17.13 -4.77 9.77
CA GLN A 456 -17.38 -5.12 8.38
C GLN A 456 -16.75 -4.10 7.41
N SER A 457 -16.67 -4.49 6.15
CA SER A 457 -16.38 -3.62 5.03
C SER A 457 -17.10 -4.13 3.77
N ASN A 458 -17.18 -3.32 2.72
CA ASN A 458 -17.71 -3.78 1.43
C ASN A 458 -16.82 -4.89 0.86
N TRP A 459 -15.50 -4.83 1.09
CA TRP A 459 -14.56 -5.92 0.77
C TRP A 459 -14.93 -7.22 1.49
N TYR A 460 -15.19 -7.17 2.79
CA TYR A 460 -15.61 -8.35 3.57
C TYR A 460 -16.94 -8.91 3.08
N ARG A 461 -17.92 -8.06 2.79
CA ARG A 461 -19.22 -8.48 2.27
C ARG A 461 -19.09 -9.19 0.91
N HIS A 462 -18.29 -8.62 -0.01
CA HIS A 462 -18.00 -9.21 -1.32
C HIS A 462 -17.45 -10.63 -1.19
N TYR A 463 -16.42 -10.83 -0.36
CA TYR A 463 -15.83 -12.14 -0.20
C TYR A 463 -16.68 -13.10 0.66
N SER A 464 -17.44 -12.60 1.62
CA SER A 464 -18.41 -13.42 2.37
C SER A 464 -19.51 -13.99 1.48
N GLU A 465 -19.95 -13.23 0.49
CA GLU A 465 -20.89 -13.68 -0.54
C GLU A 465 -20.25 -14.70 -1.47
N MET A 466 -19.04 -14.39 -1.98
CA MET A 466 -18.29 -15.27 -2.88
C MET A 466 -18.01 -16.67 -2.27
N PHE A 467 -17.78 -16.72 -0.95
CA PHE A 467 -17.46 -17.94 -0.20
C PHE A 467 -18.59 -18.38 0.73
N SER A 468 -19.84 -18.03 0.43
CA SER A 468 -21.00 -18.33 1.29
C SER A 468 -21.21 -19.83 1.56
N GLU A 469 -20.84 -20.69 0.62
CA GLU A 469 -20.93 -22.14 0.74
C GLU A 469 -19.89 -22.72 1.72
N GLU A 470 -18.71 -22.10 1.84
CA GLU A 470 -17.61 -22.52 2.74
C GLU A 470 -17.67 -21.85 4.12
N LEU A 471 -18.56 -20.89 4.26
CA LEU A 471 -18.69 -20.09 5.49
C LEU A 471 -20.06 -20.34 6.12
N PRO A 472 -20.16 -21.28 7.08
CA PRO A 472 -21.39 -21.60 7.77
C PRO A 472 -22.00 -20.43 8.57
#